data_f6ab82035f300815ec891ff232786de2
#
_entry.id   f6ab82035f300815ec891ff232786de2
#
_cell.length_a   1.000
_cell.length_b   1.000
_cell.length_c   1.000
_cell.angle_alpha   90.00
_cell.angle_beta   90.00
_cell.angle_gamma   90.00
#
_symmetry.space_group_name_H-M   'P 1'
#
loop_
_entity.id
_entity.type
_entity.pdbx_description
1 polymer ?
#
loop_
_entity_poly.entity_id
_entity_poly.type
_entity_poly.pdbx_seq_one_letter_code
_entity_poly.pdbx_strand_id
1 'polypeptide(L)'
;METATGKVRAMVNLRRNEEGNYIDAYNYALKDATEPGSTFKTVSLLAAMDDGFIDENTKINIGGISWTYYSQKITDSHAGGTYDISDILAQSSNIGAAKIITQHYADKPDVFLKHLKRWKLFEKLEIELPGVTKTAIVTPENKRWNKATLASLGYGYSVSHGKP
;
A
#
# COMPACT_ATOMS: atom_id res chain seq x y z
N MET A 1 -18.81 -2.76 7.90
CA MET A 1 -18.55 -1.44 8.49
C MET A 1 -19.69 -0.51 8.09
N GLU A 2 -20.11 0.35 8.99
CA GLU A 2 -21.14 1.35 8.75
C GLU A 2 -20.51 2.59 8.11
N THR A 3 -20.94 2.95 6.91
CA THR A 3 -20.30 4.03 6.13
C THR A 3 -20.44 5.41 6.77
N ALA A 4 -21.55 5.69 7.43
CA ALA A 4 -21.80 6.99 8.06
C ALA A 4 -20.94 7.27 9.30
N THR A 5 -20.53 6.23 10.03
CA THR A 5 -19.84 6.37 11.33
C THR A 5 -18.46 5.72 11.38
N GLY A 6 -18.10 4.92 10.38
CA GLY A 6 -16.88 4.10 10.40
C GLY A 6 -16.92 2.92 11.39
N LYS A 7 -18.02 2.72 12.11
CA LYS A 7 -18.13 1.65 13.12
C LYS A 7 -18.09 0.27 12.49
N VAL A 8 -17.23 -0.61 13.01
CA VAL A 8 -17.21 -2.02 12.64
C VAL A 8 -18.37 -2.72 13.34
N ARG A 9 -19.36 -3.17 12.58
CA ARG A 9 -20.58 -3.83 13.11
C ARG A 9 -20.44 -5.34 13.18
N ALA A 10 -19.61 -5.94 12.34
CA ALA A 10 -19.31 -7.36 12.37
C ALA A 10 -17.89 -7.60 11.85
N MET A 11 -17.21 -8.57 12.43
CA MET A 11 -15.89 -9.03 12.03
C MET A 11 -15.83 -10.54 12.23
N VAL A 12 -15.56 -11.27 11.17
CA VAL A 12 -15.50 -12.73 11.20
C VAL A 12 -14.18 -13.19 10.66
N ASN A 13 -13.47 -14.03 11.43
CA ASN A 13 -12.18 -14.61 11.07
C ASN A 13 -12.23 -16.10 11.34
N LEU A 14 -12.38 -16.91 10.32
CA LEU A 14 -12.47 -18.35 10.43
C LEU A 14 -11.27 -19.02 9.74
N ARG A 15 -10.77 -20.07 10.37
CA ARG A 15 -9.82 -20.99 9.73
C ARG A 15 -10.33 -22.43 9.82
N ARG A 16 -9.91 -23.28 8.90
CA ARG A 16 -10.14 -24.73 9.03
C ARG A 16 -9.20 -25.33 10.05
N ASN A 17 -9.74 -26.17 10.93
CA ASN A 17 -8.95 -27.04 11.81
C ASN A 17 -8.57 -28.35 11.06
N GLU A 18 -7.86 -29.23 11.74
CA GLU A 18 -7.41 -30.51 11.19
C GLU A 18 -8.57 -31.44 10.81
N GLU A 19 -9.71 -31.29 11.44
CA GLU A 19 -10.94 -32.06 11.16
C GLU A 19 -11.75 -31.47 10.00
N GLY A 20 -11.31 -30.33 9.42
CA GLY A 20 -11.98 -29.65 8.32
C GLY A 20 -13.10 -28.67 8.74
N ASN A 21 -13.34 -28.50 10.05
CA ASN A 21 -14.33 -27.57 10.57
C ASN A 21 -13.81 -26.13 10.58
N TYR A 22 -14.69 -25.16 10.37
CA TYR A 22 -14.37 -23.74 10.52
C TYR A 22 -14.45 -23.35 12.00
N ILE A 23 -13.38 -22.80 12.52
CA ILE A 23 -13.26 -22.33 13.90
C ILE A 23 -12.79 -20.90 13.94
N ASP A 24 -13.23 -20.12 14.92
CA ASP A 24 -12.71 -18.80 15.25
C ASP A 24 -11.49 -18.99 16.18
N ALA A 25 -10.29 -18.98 15.62
CA ALA A 25 -9.06 -19.27 16.37
C ALA A 25 -8.12 -18.08 16.47
N TYR A 26 -8.08 -17.22 15.46
CA TYR A 26 -7.16 -16.10 15.37
C TYR A 26 -7.76 -14.95 14.59
N ASN A 27 -7.77 -13.76 15.17
CA ASN A 27 -8.31 -12.59 14.50
C ASN A 27 -7.27 -12.00 13.53
N TYR A 28 -7.24 -12.51 12.31
CA TYR A 28 -6.32 -12.06 11.26
C TYR A 28 -6.51 -10.58 10.91
N ALA A 29 -7.73 -10.07 10.94
CA ALA A 29 -8.01 -8.68 10.61
C ALA A 29 -7.40 -7.66 11.58
N LEU A 30 -7.12 -8.06 12.81
CA LEU A 30 -6.57 -7.18 13.84
C LEU A 30 -5.11 -7.48 14.20
N LYS A 31 -4.75 -8.76 14.16
CA LYS A 31 -3.45 -9.24 14.68
C LYS A 31 -2.45 -9.55 13.58
N ASP A 32 -2.96 -9.88 12.39
CA ASP A 32 -2.06 -10.22 11.30
C ASP A 32 -1.62 -8.96 10.58
N ALA A 33 -0.34 -8.94 10.40
CA ALA A 33 0.31 -7.81 9.80
C ALA A 33 0.77 -8.22 8.40
N THR A 34 -0.11 -8.10 7.42
CA THR A 34 0.17 -8.39 6.02
C THR A 34 0.48 -7.12 5.23
N GLU A 35 1.28 -7.24 4.20
CA GLU A 35 1.48 -6.16 3.25
C GLU A 35 0.16 -5.87 2.52
N PRO A 36 -0.27 -4.61 2.42
CA PRO A 36 -1.54 -4.25 1.78
C PRO A 36 -1.56 -4.55 0.28
N GLY A 37 -0.38 -4.66 -0.34
CA GLY A 37 -0.25 -4.93 -1.77
C GLY A 37 -0.97 -3.87 -2.61
N SER A 38 -1.58 -4.30 -3.70
CA SER A 38 -2.19 -3.42 -4.70
C SER A 38 -3.30 -2.51 -4.20
N THR A 39 -3.92 -2.79 -3.05
CA THR A 39 -4.90 -1.87 -2.45
C THR A 39 -4.26 -0.54 -2.04
N PHE A 40 -2.97 -0.55 -1.75
CA PHE A 40 -2.23 0.66 -1.38
C PHE A 40 -1.99 1.62 -2.55
N LYS A 41 -2.10 1.17 -3.80
CA LYS A 41 -1.99 2.04 -4.98
C LYS A 41 -2.99 3.18 -4.96
N THR A 42 -4.20 2.93 -4.45
CA THR A 42 -5.22 3.97 -4.27
C THR A 42 -4.69 5.09 -3.35
N VAL A 43 -4.04 4.71 -2.26
CA VAL A 43 -3.41 5.66 -1.32
C VAL A 43 -2.30 6.45 -1.99
N SER A 44 -1.45 5.77 -2.74
CA SER A 44 -0.30 6.40 -3.44
C SER A 44 -0.75 7.40 -4.50
N LEU A 45 -1.72 7.01 -5.33
CA LEU A 45 -2.25 7.90 -6.37
C LEU A 45 -3.01 9.07 -5.77
N LEU A 46 -3.78 8.84 -4.71
CA LEU A 46 -4.48 9.91 -3.99
C LEU A 46 -3.50 10.94 -3.43
N ALA A 47 -2.36 10.52 -2.88
CA ALA A 47 -1.33 11.44 -2.40
C ALA A 47 -0.79 12.33 -3.54
N ALA A 48 -0.46 11.72 -4.68
CA ALA A 48 0.07 12.44 -5.82
C ALA A 48 -0.98 13.39 -6.46
N MET A 49 -2.26 13.03 -6.43
CA MET A 49 -3.35 13.90 -6.86
C MET A 49 -3.57 15.07 -5.90
N ASP A 50 -3.52 14.82 -4.61
CA ASP A 50 -3.71 15.84 -3.56
C ASP A 50 -2.58 16.91 -3.58
N ASP A 51 -1.37 16.49 -3.96
CA ASP A 51 -0.24 17.41 -4.17
C ASP A 51 -0.25 18.09 -5.56
N GLY A 52 -1.22 17.76 -6.42
CA GLY A 52 -1.34 18.32 -7.78
C GLY A 52 -0.26 17.83 -8.76
N PHE A 53 0.43 16.74 -8.47
CA PHE A 53 1.44 16.16 -9.36
C PHE A 53 0.85 15.38 -10.52
N ILE A 54 -0.33 14.82 -10.32
CA ILE A 54 -1.09 14.08 -11.32
C ILE A 54 -2.57 14.47 -11.26
N ASP A 55 -3.25 14.25 -12.37
CA ASP A 55 -4.70 14.33 -12.52
C ASP A 55 -5.24 13.14 -13.30
N GLU A 56 -6.53 13.06 -13.54
CA GLU A 56 -7.17 11.98 -14.27
C GLU A 56 -6.66 11.81 -15.71
N ASN A 57 -6.13 12.88 -16.33
CA ASN A 57 -5.62 12.90 -17.71
C ASN A 57 -4.12 12.62 -17.78
N THR A 58 -3.45 12.53 -16.64
CA THR A 58 -2.01 12.30 -16.57
C THR A 58 -1.67 10.93 -17.16
N LYS A 59 -0.71 10.90 -18.07
CA LYS A 59 -0.29 9.69 -18.77
C LYS A 59 1.12 9.29 -18.37
N ILE A 60 1.27 8.02 -18.02
CA ILE A 60 2.53 7.41 -17.60
C ILE A 60 2.94 6.34 -18.60
N ASN A 61 4.12 6.48 -19.16
CA ASN A 61 4.69 5.43 -20.00
C ASN A 61 5.18 4.29 -19.10
N ILE A 62 4.46 3.17 -19.12
CA ILE A 62 4.78 1.96 -18.34
C ILE A 62 5.97 1.24 -18.97
N GLY A 63 6.12 1.32 -20.30
CA GLY A 63 7.13 0.57 -21.06
C GLY A 63 6.74 -0.89 -21.25
N GLY A 64 7.62 -1.83 -20.90
CA GLY A 64 7.35 -3.26 -20.97
C GLY A 64 6.72 -3.81 -19.66
N ILE A 65 6.73 -5.13 -19.55
CA ILE A 65 6.24 -5.86 -18.37
C ILE A 65 7.19 -5.77 -17.16
N SER A 66 8.33 -5.15 -17.31
CA SER A 66 9.29 -4.96 -16.22
C SER A 66 10.02 -3.63 -16.32
N TRP A 67 10.29 -3.04 -15.17
CA TRP A 67 11.09 -1.85 -15.01
C TRP A 67 12.04 -2.04 -13.82
N THR A 68 13.30 -1.65 -14.00
CA THR A 68 14.28 -1.73 -12.92
C THR A 68 14.52 -0.32 -12.36
N TYR A 69 14.32 -0.18 -11.06
CA TYR A 69 14.60 1.04 -10.32
C TYR A 69 15.67 0.74 -9.27
N TYR A 70 16.87 1.29 -9.46
CA TYR A 70 18.06 0.88 -8.72
C TYR A 70 18.27 -0.64 -8.79
N SER A 71 18.32 -1.33 -7.67
CA SER A 71 18.52 -2.79 -7.59
C SER A 71 17.21 -3.58 -7.66
N GLN A 72 16.05 -2.92 -7.70
CA GLN A 72 14.75 -3.59 -7.66
C GLN A 72 14.14 -3.71 -9.05
N LYS A 73 13.82 -4.93 -9.43
CA LYS A 73 12.99 -5.22 -10.60
C LYS A 73 11.53 -5.22 -10.21
N ILE A 74 10.75 -4.34 -10.82
CA ILE A 74 9.31 -4.20 -10.64
C ILE A 74 8.64 -4.78 -11.88
N THR A 75 7.60 -5.58 -11.71
CA THR A 75 6.93 -6.27 -12.80
C THR A 75 5.42 -6.04 -12.75
N ASP A 76 4.83 -5.97 -13.93
CA ASP A 76 3.40 -6.00 -14.16
C ASP A 76 3.01 -7.31 -14.84
N SER A 77 1.75 -7.71 -14.71
CA SER A 77 1.21 -8.91 -15.34
C SER A 77 0.85 -8.72 -16.82
N HIS A 78 0.74 -7.48 -17.26
CA HIS A 78 0.38 -7.12 -18.64
C HIS A 78 1.46 -6.25 -19.28
N ALA A 79 1.64 -6.40 -20.58
CA ALA A 79 2.51 -5.53 -21.33
C ALA A 79 1.96 -4.12 -21.30
N GLY A 80 2.85 -3.17 -21.02
CA GLY A 80 2.47 -1.78 -20.89
C GLY A 80 2.46 -1.04 -22.24
N GLY A 81 2.45 0.20 -22.10
CA GLY A 81 2.42 1.25 -23.09
C GLY A 81 2.32 2.54 -22.34
N THR A 82 1.39 3.37 -22.72
CA THR A 82 1.05 4.60 -21.99
C THR A 82 -0.30 4.39 -21.31
N TYR A 83 -0.33 4.46 -19.99
CA TYR A 83 -1.52 4.35 -19.17
C TYR A 83 -1.88 5.70 -18.57
N ASP A 84 -3.18 5.98 -18.49
CA ASP A 84 -3.68 7.03 -17.60
C ASP A 84 -3.84 6.49 -16.17
N ILE A 85 -4.30 7.33 -15.26
CA ILE A 85 -4.43 6.94 -13.83
C ILE A 85 -5.49 5.85 -13.65
N SER A 86 -6.56 5.88 -14.44
CA SER A 86 -7.61 4.86 -14.42
C SER A 86 -7.08 3.51 -14.89
N ASP A 87 -6.28 3.50 -15.95
CA ASP A 87 -5.61 2.28 -16.45
C ASP A 87 -4.66 1.70 -15.40
N ILE A 88 -3.87 2.56 -14.71
CA ILE A 88 -2.94 2.11 -13.65
C ILE A 88 -3.70 1.39 -12.55
N LEU A 89 -4.87 1.87 -12.13
CA LEU A 89 -5.70 1.19 -11.15
C LEU A 89 -6.36 -0.06 -11.71
N ALA A 90 -6.99 0.02 -12.88
CA ALA A 90 -7.74 -1.07 -13.49
C ALA A 90 -6.85 -2.27 -13.83
N GLN A 91 -5.64 -2.01 -14.37
CA GLN A 91 -4.64 -3.04 -14.67
C GLN A 91 -3.76 -3.39 -13.45
N SER A 92 -3.94 -2.67 -12.35
CA SER A 92 -3.13 -2.83 -11.14
C SER A 92 -1.62 -2.72 -11.41
N SER A 93 -1.20 -1.73 -12.22
CA SER A 93 0.20 -1.56 -12.61
C SER A 93 1.08 -1.19 -11.42
N ASN A 94 2.03 -2.06 -11.09
CA ASN A 94 3.07 -1.78 -10.10
C ASN A 94 4.06 -0.75 -10.64
N ILE A 95 4.40 -0.88 -11.93
CA ILE A 95 5.33 0.03 -12.61
C ILE A 95 4.77 1.43 -12.66
N GLY A 96 3.49 1.58 -12.99
CA GLY A 96 2.82 2.88 -13.03
C GLY A 96 2.83 3.58 -11.69
N ALA A 97 2.38 2.88 -10.65
CA ALA A 97 2.35 3.41 -9.30
C ALA A 97 3.77 3.76 -8.79
N ALA A 98 4.74 2.86 -8.99
CA ALA A 98 6.12 3.10 -8.58
C ALA A 98 6.76 4.30 -9.31
N LYS A 99 6.52 4.44 -10.63
CA LYS A 99 7.03 5.58 -11.40
C LYS A 99 6.47 6.90 -10.91
N ILE A 100 5.16 6.99 -10.67
CA ILE A 100 4.54 8.20 -10.12
C ILE A 100 5.17 8.58 -8.79
N ILE A 101 5.26 7.64 -7.86
CA ILE A 101 5.79 7.92 -6.53
C ILE A 101 7.28 8.28 -6.59
N THR A 102 8.08 7.58 -7.37
CA THR A 102 9.51 7.89 -7.46
C THR A 102 9.79 9.17 -8.21
N GLN A 103 9.01 9.49 -9.25
CA GLN A 103 9.18 10.72 -10.02
C GLN A 103 8.94 11.98 -9.18
N HIS A 104 7.97 11.92 -8.27
CA HIS A 104 7.53 13.11 -7.54
C HIS A 104 8.06 13.19 -6.11
N TYR A 105 8.42 12.06 -5.51
CA TYR A 105 8.80 12.02 -4.10
C TYR A 105 10.20 11.49 -3.81
N ALA A 106 10.99 11.07 -4.83
CA ALA A 106 12.31 10.48 -4.57
C ALA A 106 13.26 11.41 -3.82
N ASP A 107 13.22 12.70 -4.10
CA ASP A 107 14.07 13.71 -3.44
C ASP A 107 13.50 14.21 -2.11
N LYS A 108 12.20 14.04 -1.89
CA LYS A 108 11.48 14.51 -0.69
C LYS A 108 10.45 13.46 -0.24
N PRO A 109 10.90 12.26 0.19
CA PRO A 109 9.98 11.20 0.59
C PRO A 109 9.08 11.58 1.77
N ASP A 110 9.52 12.50 2.61
CA ASP A 110 8.73 12.99 3.75
C ASP A 110 7.42 13.65 3.33
N VAL A 111 7.34 14.22 2.13
CA VAL A 111 6.10 14.80 1.60
C VAL A 111 5.06 13.71 1.42
N PHE A 112 5.42 12.57 0.79
CA PHE A 112 4.55 11.42 0.67
C PHE A 112 4.15 10.84 2.03
N LEU A 113 5.13 10.65 2.91
CA LEU A 113 4.89 10.11 4.26
C LEU A 113 3.99 11.00 5.11
N LYS A 114 3.98 12.31 4.86
CA LYS A 114 3.07 13.25 5.52
C LYS A 114 1.61 12.97 5.20
N HIS A 115 1.27 12.59 3.95
CA HIS A 115 -0.08 12.15 3.61
C HIS A 115 -0.47 10.91 4.39
N LEU A 116 0.43 9.90 4.44
CA LEU A 116 0.18 8.67 5.19
C LEU A 116 -0.06 8.92 6.68
N LYS A 117 0.70 9.86 7.27
CA LYS A 117 0.50 10.32 8.66
C LYS A 117 -0.86 11.02 8.82
N ARG A 118 -1.20 11.94 7.91
CA ARG A 118 -2.49 12.67 7.93
C ARG A 118 -3.68 11.72 7.84
N TRP A 119 -3.56 10.65 7.07
CA TRP A 119 -4.58 9.61 6.94
C TRP A 119 -4.49 8.51 8.01
N LYS A 120 -3.69 8.73 9.06
CA LYS A 120 -3.56 7.87 10.23
C LYS A 120 -3.06 6.45 9.94
N LEU A 121 -2.36 6.24 8.82
CA LEU A 121 -1.84 4.92 8.45
C LEU A 121 -0.68 4.45 9.35
N PHE A 122 -0.10 5.34 10.15
CA PHE A 122 0.91 5.02 11.17
C PHE A 122 0.31 4.77 12.55
N GLU A 123 -0.99 5.04 12.72
CA GLU A 123 -1.63 4.92 14.01
C GLU A 123 -2.18 3.50 14.24
N LYS A 124 -2.28 3.13 15.50
CA LYS A 124 -3.01 1.93 15.90
C LYS A 124 -4.50 2.21 15.75
N LEU A 125 -5.25 1.27 15.17
CA LEU A 125 -6.71 1.38 15.11
C LEU A 125 -7.29 1.35 16.52
N GLU A 126 -8.15 2.32 16.82
CA GLU A 126 -8.94 2.39 18.06
C GLU A 126 -10.18 1.51 17.94
N ILE A 127 -9.97 0.20 18.14
CA ILE A 127 -11.06 -0.80 18.15
C ILE A 127 -11.11 -1.42 19.55
N GLU A 128 -12.31 -1.59 20.09
CA GLU A 128 -12.56 -2.13 21.43
C GLU A 128 -12.23 -3.64 21.58
N LEU A 129 -11.50 -4.21 20.63
CA LEU A 129 -11.07 -5.60 20.64
C LEU A 129 -9.57 -5.73 20.96
N PRO A 130 -9.19 -6.74 21.73
CA PRO A 130 -7.78 -6.96 22.08
C PRO A 130 -6.96 -7.44 20.88
N GLY A 131 -5.68 -7.07 20.88
CA GLY A 131 -4.71 -7.62 19.92
C GLY A 131 -4.55 -6.82 18.62
N VAL A 132 -5.04 -5.59 18.55
CA VAL A 132 -4.77 -4.70 17.42
C VAL A 132 -3.27 -4.40 17.35
N THR A 133 -2.66 -4.70 16.21
CA THR A 133 -1.26 -4.37 15.92
C THR A 133 -1.14 -2.99 15.29
N LYS A 134 0.01 -2.35 15.50
CA LYS A 134 0.34 -1.08 14.85
C LYS A 134 0.89 -1.34 13.45
N THR A 135 0.47 -0.57 12.47
CA THR A 135 1.08 -0.59 11.14
C THR A 135 2.53 -0.08 11.23
N ALA A 136 3.46 -0.83 10.65
CA ALA A 136 4.84 -0.41 10.51
C ALA A 136 5.14 -0.10 9.04
N ILE A 137 5.37 1.17 8.75
CA ILE A 137 5.83 1.63 7.43
C ILE A 137 7.31 1.98 7.57
N VAL A 138 8.14 1.49 6.66
CA VAL A 138 9.56 1.81 6.64
C VAL A 138 9.70 3.28 6.22
N THR A 139 10.39 4.07 7.03
CA THR A 139 10.60 5.51 6.83
C THR A 139 12.10 5.82 6.65
N PRO A 140 12.50 7.01 6.18
CA PRO A 140 13.90 7.38 6.00
C PRO A 140 14.78 7.24 7.24
N GLU A 141 14.21 7.33 8.45
CA GLU A 141 14.94 7.12 9.70
C GLU A 141 15.28 5.65 9.97
N ASN A 142 14.64 4.73 9.25
CA ASN A 142 14.91 3.31 9.40
C ASN A 142 16.15 2.91 8.59
N LYS A 143 17.06 2.15 9.19
CA LYS A 143 18.28 1.65 8.54
C LYS A 143 18.01 0.79 7.27
N ARG A 144 16.80 0.26 7.12
CA ARG A 144 16.37 -0.51 5.94
C ARG A 144 15.92 0.38 4.78
N TRP A 145 15.75 1.68 5.02
CA TRP A 145 15.33 2.61 3.98
C TRP A 145 16.39 2.74 2.90
N ASN A 146 15.96 2.68 1.67
CA ASN A 146 16.77 3.01 0.49
C ASN A 146 15.84 3.56 -0.61
N LYS A 147 16.41 4.00 -1.72
CA LYS A 147 15.61 4.58 -2.82
C LYS A 147 14.59 3.59 -3.41
N ALA A 148 14.89 2.29 -3.43
CA ALA A 148 13.95 1.28 -3.88
C ALA A 148 12.79 1.05 -2.89
N THR A 149 12.97 1.35 -1.61
CA THR A 149 11.91 1.27 -0.60
C THR A 149 10.73 2.17 -0.94
N LEU A 150 10.99 3.40 -1.40
CA LEU A 150 9.93 4.32 -1.82
C LEU A 150 9.14 3.78 -3.02
N ALA A 151 9.83 3.21 -3.99
CA ALA A 151 9.18 2.58 -5.14
C ALA A 151 8.26 1.43 -4.69
N SER A 152 8.75 0.56 -3.80
CA SER A 152 7.97 -0.55 -3.25
C SER A 152 6.76 -0.08 -2.47
N LEU A 153 6.92 0.97 -1.69
CA LEU A 153 5.85 1.58 -0.92
C LEU A 153 4.73 2.09 -1.85
N GLY A 154 5.09 2.62 -3.02
CA GLY A 154 4.15 3.11 -4.02
C GLY A 154 3.13 2.08 -4.50
N TYR A 155 3.45 0.79 -4.48
CA TYR A 155 2.53 -0.29 -4.86
C TYR A 155 2.21 -1.28 -3.72
N GLY A 156 2.47 -0.86 -2.46
CA GLY A 156 1.97 -1.51 -1.26
C GLY A 156 2.87 -2.59 -0.66
N TYR A 157 4.16 -2.51 -0.94
CA TYR A 157 5.19 -3.34 -0.31
C TYR A 157 6.15 -2.48 0.51
N SER A 158 6.96 -3.08 1.37
CA SER A 158 7.78 -2.36 2.38
C SER A 158 6.94 -1.67 3.48
N VAL A 159 5.68 -2.02 3.55
CA VAL A 159 4.87 -1.86 4.75
C VAL A 159 5.18 -3.09 5.58
N SER A 160 6.37 -3.14 6.17
CA SER A 160 6.76 -4.31 6.95
C SER A 160 6.09 -4.25 8.30
N HIS A 161 5.34 -5.23 8.57
CA HIS A 161 4.77 -5.47 9.86
C HIS A 161 5.86 -6.01 10.79
N GLY A 162 6.11 -5.29 11.84
CA GLY A 162 7.08 -5.71 12.82
C GLY A 162 6.70 -7.06 13.39
N LYS A 163 7.51 -8.08 13.13
CA LYS A 163 7.70 -9.08 14.17
C LYS A 163 8.51 -8.40 15.28
N PRO A 164 8.12 -8.62 16.53
CA PRO A 164 8.89 -8.15 17.67
C PRO A 164 10.34 -8.63 17.63
#